data_4906258278f2d5779e954cf206d0a08b
#
_entry.id   4906258278f2d5779e954cf206d0a08b
#
_cell.length_a   1.000
_cell.length_b   1.000
_cell.length_c   1.000
_cell.angle_alpha   90.00
_cell.angle_beta   90.00
_cell.angle_gamma   90.00
#
_symmetry.space_group_name_H-M   'P 1'
#
loop_
_entity.id
_entity.type
_entity.pdbx_description
1 polymer ?
#
loop_
_entity_poly.entity_id
_entity_poly.type
_entity_poly.pdbx_seq_one_letter_code
_entity_poly.pdbx_strand_id
1 'polypeptide(L)'
;MGIFEMDTGEVCLAVADGGGGLPKGREASEFVIQKIGGWIQRKNRSCLEDLIKDVNKELLKEIPRAATTLSITLVKPEGSVLSSHAGDSLMLVVGQRGRVKLRVDSHSPVGVSETLGLIDEREALHHPKRHYLNNMLGDPAFWLEKHEAKLAARDTVLIASDGLWDNLYVSEIIEIIQSGELEESAQVLAETAISRMTNAQEGLPSKPDDLTFVLFRLTATGLCEDAEHHVDSGGR
;
A
#
# COMPACT_ATOMS: atom_id res chain seq x y z
N MET A 1 6.57 -6.61 1.71
CA MET A 1 5.14 -6.92 1.50
C MET A 1 4.80 -8.33 1.94
N GLY A 2 3.50 -8.65 2.12
CA GLY A 2 3.03 -10.00 2.45
C GLY A 2 1.60 -10.22 2.00
N ILE A 3 1.32 -11.42 1.47
CA ILE A 3 -0.02 -11.96 1.24
C ILE A 3 -0.15 -13.21 2.11
N PHE A 4 -1.21 -13.26 2.88
CA PHE A 4 -1.43 -14.33 3.84
C PHE A 4 -2.87 -14.83 3.75
N GLU A 5 -3.03 -16.09 3.43
CA GLU A 5 -4.33 -16.77 3.51
C GLU A 5 -4.56 -17.33 4.91
N MET A 6 -5.79 -17.20 5.39
CA MET A 6 -6.21 -17.71 6.68
C MET A 6 -7.07 -18.96 6.52
N ASP A 7 -7.06 -19.85 7.52
CA ASP A 7 -7.92 -21.03 7.56
C ASP A 7 -9.42 -20.71 7.41
N THR A 8 -9.80 -19.46 7.72
CA THR A 8 -11.17 -18.95 7.57
C THR A 8 -11.54 -18.56 6.14
N GLY A 9 -10.57 -18.61 5.20
CA GLY A 9 -10.72 -18.10 3.83
C GLY A 9 -10.58 -16.57 3.72
N GLU A 10 -10.22 -15.88 4.80
CA GLU A 10 -9.84 -14.47 4.77
C GLU A 10 -8.43 -14.34 4.18
N VAL A 11 -8.20 -13.25 3.42
CA VAL A 11 -6.88 -12.90 2.90
C VAL A 11 -6.42 -11.61 3.55
N CYS A 12 -5.18 -11.60 4.03
CA CYS A 12 -4.51 -10.42 4.54
C CYS A 12 -3.44 -9.96 3.54
N LEU A 13 -3.58 -8.74 3.07
CA LEU A 13 -2.62 -8.08 2.17
C LEU A 13 -1.90 -7.00 2.97
N ALA A 14 -0.57 -6.93 2.89
CA ALA A 14 0.21 -5.94 3.61
C ALA A 14 1.39 -5.40 2.79
N VAL A 15 1.52 -4.08 2.74
CA VAL A 15 2.68 -3.38 2.21
C VAL A 15 3.24 -2.49 3.31
N ALA A 16 4.55 -2.57 3.51
CA ALA A 16 5.30 -1.73 4.42
C ALA A 16 6.55 -1.23 3.68
N ASP A 17 6.77 0.07 3.73
CA ASP A 17 7.89 0.74 3.08
C ASP A 17 8.75 1.42 4.13
N GLY A 18 10.05 1.14 4.09
CA GLY A 18 10.99 1.66 5.08
C GLY A 18 11.24 3.15 4.91
N GLY A 19 11.06 3.94 5.97
CA GLY A 19 11.21 5.40 5.90
C GLY A 19 12.53 5.84 5.28
N GLY A 20 12.46 6.46 4.10
CA GLY A 20 13.61 6.99 3.38
C GLY A 20 14.39 8.01 4.21
N GLY A 21 15.71 7.90 4.21
CA GLY A 21 16.57 8.78 5.01
C GLY A 21 16.67 8.45 6.50
N LEU A 22 15.91 7.48 7.01
CA LEU A 22 16.04 6.96 8.36
C LEU A 22 16.94 5.73 8.38
N PRO A 23 17.77 5.56 9.44
CA PRO A 23 18.55 4.33 9.58
C PRO A 23 17.59 3.16 9.78
N LYS A 24 17.88 2.01 9.14
CA LYS A 24 17.15 0.75 9.34
C LYS A 24 15.69 0.75 8.86
N GLY A 25 15.33 1.53 7.85
CA GLY A 25 13.99 1.51 7.26
C GLY A 25 13.61 0.11 6.74
N ARG A 26 14.50 -0.56 6.01
CA ARG A 26 14.33 -1.93 5.54
C ARG A 26 14.11 -2.91 6.70
N GLU A 27 14.94 -2.84 7.76
CA GLU A 27 14.77 -3.69 8.95
C GLU A 27 13.39 -3.48 9.60
N ALA A 28 12.89 -2.23 9.60
CA ALA A 28 11.58 -1.90 10.16
C ALA A 28 10.44 -2.50 9.33
N SER A 29 10.47 -2.34 8.00
CA SER A 29 9.44 -2.90 7.12
C SER A 29 9.40 -4.43 7.15
N GLU A 30 10.57 -5.09 7.10
CA GLU A 30 10.68 -6.54 7.24
C GLU A 30 10.14 -7.04 8.61
N PHE A 31 10.50 -6.35 9.68
CA PHE A 31 10.01 -6.66 11.04
C PHE A 31 8.48 -6.59 11.13
N VAL A 32 7.87 -5.52 10.60
CA VAL A 32 6.42 -5.34 10.63
C VAL A 32 5.72 -6.46 9.85
N ILE A 33 6.16 -6.78 8.64
CA ILE A 33 5.59 -7.86 7.82
C ILE A 33 5.73 -9.22 8.51
N GLN A 34 6.89 -9.51 9.11
CA GLN A 34 7.10 -10.75 9.86
C GLN A 34 6.15 -10.87 11.06
N LYS A 35 5.92 -9.79 11.81
CA LYS A 35 4.99 -9.79 12.95
C LYS A 35 3.54 -10.01 12.50
N ILE A 36 3.14 -9.42 11.38
CA ILE A 36 1.82 -9.65 10.77
C ILE A 36 1.67 -11.13 10.39
N GLY A 37 2.64 -11.73 9.71
CA GLY A 37 2.63 -13.15 9.37
C GLY A 37 2.52 -14.06 10.60
N GLY A 38 3.27 -13.75 11.67
CA GLY A 38 3.17 -14.48 12.93
C GLY A 38 1.81 -14.35 13.63
N TRP A 39 1.15 -13.20 13.50
CA TRP A 39 -0.21 -12.98 14.03
C TRP A 39 -1.24 -13.82 13.24
N ILE A 40 -1.14 -13.87 11.93
CA ILE A 40 -2.03 -14.65 11.06
C ILE A 40 -2.07 -16.12 11.48
N GLN A 41 -0.95 -16.69 11.89
CA GLN A 41 -0.82 -18.10 12.28
C GLN A 41 -1.43 -18.42 13.66
N ARG A 42 -1.83 -17.42 14.45
CA ARG A 42 -2.40 -17.64 15.79
C ARG A 42 -3.87 -18.05 15.72
N LYS A 43 -4.27 -19.05 16.51
CA LYS A 43 -5.69 -19.46 16.64
C LYS A 43 -6.56 -18.39 17.31
N ASN A 44 -6.04 -17.73 18.34
CA ASN A 44 -6.73 -16.65 19.05
C ASN A 44 -6.05 -15.31 18.71
N ARG A 45 -6.54 -14.67 17.65
CA ARG A 45 -6.00 -13.38 17.18
C ARG A 45 -6.65 -12.21 17.91
N SER A 46 -5.84 -11.24 18.32
CA SER A 46 -6.33 -9.90 18.67
C SER A 46 -6.96 -9.23 17.45
N CYS A 47 -7.67 -8.13 17.63
CA CYS A 47 -8.10 -7.34 16.49
C CYS A 47 -6.88 -6.72 15.78
N LEU A 48 -7.07 -6.35 14.51
CA LEU A 48 -6.00 -5.78 13.68
C LEU A 48 -5.36 -4.53 14.31
N GLU A 49 -6.18 -3.69 14.93
CA GLU A 49 -5.69 -2.47 15.60
C GLU A 49 -4.77 -2.77 16.77
N ASP A 50 -5.12 -3.73 17.61
CA ASP A 50 -4.29 -4.13 18.76
C ASP A 50 -2.97 -4.74 18.27
N LEU A 51 -3.02 -5.58 17.23
CA LEU A 51 -1.82 -6.08 16.58
C LEU A 51 -0.87 -4.95 16.20
N ILE A 52 -1.36 -3.97 15.43
CA ILE A 52 -0.49 -2.92 14.90
C ILE A 52 0.07 -2.04 16.03
N LYS A 53 -0.75 -1.75 17.05
CA LYS A 53 -0.27 -1.02 18.25
C LYS A 53 0.84 -1.78 18.98
N ASP A 54 0.71 -3.10 19.11
CA ASP A 54 1.71 -3.92 19.77
C ASP A 54 2.98 -4.05 18.91
N VAL A 55 2.83 -4.22 17.60
CA VAL A 55 3.95 -4.22 16.64
C VAL A 55 4.72 -2.90 16.71
N ASN A 56 4.02 -1.75 16.80
CA ASN A 56 4.69 -0.46 16.93
C ASN A 56 5.48 -0.35 18.24
N LYS A 57 4.93 -0.81 19.38
CA LYS A 57 5.65 -0.84 20.66
C LYS A 57 6.91 -1.72 20.59
N GLU A 58 6.78 -2.88 19.95
CA GLU A 58 7.92 -3.79 19.77
C GLU A 58 8.96 -3.18 18.84
N LEU A 59 8.57 -2.55 17.72
CA LEU A 59 9.46 -1.86 16.79
C LEU A 59 10.27 -0.77 17.49
N LEU A 60 9.62 0.09 18.27
CA LEU A 60 10.27 1.14 19.05
C LEU A 60 11.32 0.61 20.03
N LYS A 61 11.08 -0.58 20.60
CA LYS A 61 11.97 -1.23 21.56
C LYS A 61 13.13 -1.97 20.88
N GLU A 62 12.84 -2.75 19.86
CA GLU A 62 13.79 -3.67 19.25
C GLU A 62 14.65 -3.02 18.18
N ILE A 63 14.09 -2.05 17.44
CA ILE A 63 14.79 -1.32 16.37
C ILE A 63 14.64 0.20 16.57
N PRO A 64 15.28 0.76 17.59
CA PRO A 64 15.16 2.19 17.90
C PRO A 64 15.56 3.08 16.73
N ARG A 65 14.81 4.15 16.48
CA ARG A 65 15.01 5.13 15.40
C ARG A 65 14.73 4.59 13.99
N ALA A 66 14.20 3.38 13.86
CA ALA A 66 13.67 2.88 12.61
C ALA A 66 12.21 3.27 12.46
N ALA A 67 11.77 3.49 11.22
CA ALA A 67 10.37 3.72 10.94
C ALA A 67 9.98 3.14 9.57
N THR A 68 8.71 2.85 9.42
CA THR A 68 8.14 2.29 8.18
C THR A 68 6.70 2.73 8.03
N THR A 69 6.24 2.86 6.79
CA THR A 69 4.81 2.94 6.50
C THR A 69 4.14 1.58 6.75
N LEU A 70 2.85 1.55 6.75
CA LEU A 70 2.05 0.33 6.69
C LEU A 70 0.72 0.60 6.02
N SER A 71 0.39 -0.20 5.02
CA SER A 71 -0.97 -0.38 4.52
C SER A 71 -1.31 -1.86 4.62
N ILE A 72 -2.36 -2.20 5.38
CA ILE A 72 -2.79 -3.57 5.65
C ILE A 72 -4.28 -3.70 5.44
N THR A 73 -4.68 -4.76 4.74
CA THR A 73 -6.08 -4.99 4.36
C THR A 73 -6.46 -6.44 4.59
N LEU A 74 -7.57 -6.64 5.29
CA LEU A 74 -8.23 -7.93 5.45
C LEU A 74 -9.40 -8.00 4.47
N VAL A 75 -9.41 -9.00 3.61
CA VAL A 75 -10.51 -9.30 2.69
C VAL A 75 -11.18 -10.58 3.14
N LYS A 76 -12.47 -10.51 3.42
CA LYS A 76 -13.26 -11.68 3.78
C LYS A 76 -13.83 -12.38 2.54
N PRO A 77 -14.12 -13.68 2.61
CA PRO A 77 -14.64 -14.45 1.47
C PRO A 77 -15.90 -13.83 0.85
N GLU A 78 -16.75 -13.21 1.65
CA GLU A 78 -17.94 -12.52 1.17
C GLU A 78 -17.66 -11.12 0.58
N GLY A 79 -16.37 -10.72 0.48
CA GLY A 79 -15.93 -9.46 -0.12
C GLY A 79 -15.96 -8.25 0.82
N SER A 80 -16.17 -8.43 2.13
CA SER A 80 -16.00 -7.32 3.09
C SER A 80 -14.51 -7.02 3.24
N VAL A 81 -14.15 -5.74 3.18
CA VAL A 81 -12.78 -5.25 3.30
C VAL A 81 -12.67 -4.40 4.55
N LEU A 82 -11.68 -4.69 5.38
CA LEU A 82 -11.25 -3.85 6.48
C LEU A 82 -9.78 -3.49 6.25
N SER A 83 -9.49 -2.21 6.10
CA SER A 83 -8.14 -1.71 5.90
C SER A 83 -7.72 -0.77 7.00
N SER A 84 -6.42 -0.74 7.28
CA SER A 84 -5.80 0.25 8.15
C SER A 84 -4.47 0.67 7.56
N HIS A 85 -4.12 1.96 7.67
CA HIS A 85 -2.83 2.42 7.20
C HIS A 85 -2.22 3.49 8.11
N ALA A 86 -0.90 3.66 7.97
CA ALA A 86 -0.09 4.74 8.52
C ALA A 86 1.03 5.04 7.52
N GLY A 87 1.08 6.28 7.02
CA GLY A 87 2.05 6.73 6.03
C GLY A 87 1.45 7.00 4.66
N ASP A 88 2.23 6.80 3.60
CA ASP A 88 1.91 7.01 2.20
C ASP A 88 1.93 5.74 1.34
N SER A 89 2.05 4.57 1.98
CA SER A 89 1.65 3.33 1.34
C SER A 89 0.14 3.25 1.34
N LEU A 90 -0.47 3.32 0.16
CA LEU A 90 -1.90 3.60 -0.01
C LEU A 90 -2.66 2.41 -0.57
N MET A 91 -3.98 2.45 -0.40
CA MET A 91 -4.91 1.49 -0.98
C MET A 91 -5.89 2.18 -1.94
N LEU A 92 -6.17 1.49 -3.05
CA LEU A 92 -7.19 1.86 -4.02
C LEU A 92 -8.09 0.65 -4.30
N VAL A 93 -9.40 0.84 -4.27
CA VAL A 93 -10.38 -0.16 -4.68
C VAL A 93 -11.09 0.33 -5.94
N VAL A 94 -10.93 -0.43 -7.02
CA VAL A 94 -11.52 -0.12 -8.33
C VAL A 94 -12.55 -1.18 -8.68
N GLY A 95 -13.76 -0.73 -8.93
CA GLY A 95 -14.84 -1.54 -9.46
C GLY A 95 -14.82 -1.57 -10.98
N GLN A 96 -15.78 -2.30 -11.53
CA GLN A 96 -15.95 -2.39 -13.00
C GLN A 96 -16.08 -1.00 -13.64
N ARG A 97 -15.55 -0.88 -14.85
CA ARG A 97 -15.53 0.36 -15.65
C ARG A 97 -14.75 1.50 -14.98
N GLY A 98 -13.73 1.18 -14.17
CA GLY A 98 -12.88 2.17 -13.53
C GLY A 98 -13.53 2.96 -12.39
N ARG A 99 -14.67 2.49 -11.86
CA ARG A 99 -15.31 3.17 -10.72
C ARG A 99 -14.47 3.05 -9.46
N VAL A 100 -13.93 4.14 -8.97
CA VAL A 100 -13.27 4.18 -7.66
C VAL A 100 -14.32 3.97 -6.56
N LYS A 101 -14.14 2.93 -5.74
CA LYS A 101 -14.97 2.62 -4.57
C LYS A 101 -14.37 3.14 -3.29
N LEU A 102 -13.04 3.12 -3.20
CA LEU A 102 -12.27 3.65 -2.11
C LEU A 102 -10.90 4.07 -2.62
N ARG A 103 -10.42 5.22 -2.22
CA ARG A 103 -9.02 5.67 -2.30
C ARG A 103 -8.68 6.18 -0.91
N VAL A 104 -7.59 5.71 -0.32
CA VAL A 104 -7.10 6.23 0.95
C VAL A 104 -6.15 7.40 0.70
N ASP A 105 -6.12 8.34 1.64
CA ASP A 105 -5.33 9.56 1.54
C ASP A 105 -3.95 9.37 2.18
N SER A 106 -2.94 10.06 1.65
CA SER A 106 -1.58 10.00 2.19
C SER A 106 -1.46 10.82 3.48
N HIS A 107 -0.78 10.27 4.47
CA HIS A 107 -0.43 10.97 5.71
C HIS A 107 0.79 11.90 5.53
N SER A 108 0.83 12.61 4.42
CA SER A 108 1.82 13.64 4.13
C SER A 108 1.19 15.03 4.13
N PRO A 109 1.94 16.12 4.40
CA PRO A 109 1.41 17.48 4.26
C PRO A 109 0.89 17.77 2.83
N VAL A 110 1.54 17.17 1.83
CA VAL A 110 1.16 17.31 0.42
C VAL A 110 -0.13 16.55 0.14
N GLY A 111 -0.25 15.30 0.61
CA GLY A 111 -1.48 14.51 0.48
C GLY A 111 -2.68 15.17 1.16
N VAL A 112 -2.50 15.73 2.35
CA VAL A 112 -3.56 16.52 3.02
C VAL A 112 -3.98 17.72 2.16
N SER A 113 -3.03 18.42 1.54
CA SER A 113 -3.32 19.57 0.67
C SER A 113 -4.09 19.14 -0.59
N GLU A 114 -3.77 17.98 -1.16
CA GLU A 114 -4.50 17.39 -2.29
C GLU A 114 -5.93 17.00 -1.87
N THR A 115 -6.12 16.31 -0.75
CA THR A 115 -7.43 15.91 -0.23
C THR A 115 -8.33 17.12 0.04
N LEU A 116 -7.77 18.22 0.52
CA LEU A 116 -8.49 19.47 0.75
C LEU A 116 -8.74 20.27 -0.55
N GLY A 117 -8.25 19.81 -1.69
CA GLY A 117 -8.38 20.50 -2.98
C GLY A 117 -7.59 21.81 -3.08
N LEU A 118 -6.56 21.98 -2.24
CA LEU A 118 -5.66 23.14 -2.27
C LEU A 118 -4.65 23.06 -3.41
N ILE A 119 -4.30 21.84 -3.81
CA ILE A 119 -3.45 21.50 -4.95
C ILE A 119 -4.09 20.34 -5.70
N ASP A 120 -3.82 20.20 -6.99
CA ASP A 120 -4.24 19.05 -7.77
C ASP A 120 -3.21 17.90 -7.69
N GLU A 121 -3.57 16.72 -8.23
CA GLU A 121 -2.71 15.53 -8.24
C GLU A 121 -1.37 15.82 -8.95
N ARG A 122 -1.38 16.59 -10.03
CA ARG A 122 -0.17 16.93 -10.78
C ARG A 122 0.77 17.80 -9.94
N GLU A 123 0.22 18.80 -9.26
CA GLU A 123 0.98 19.67 -8.35
C GLU A 123 1.54 18.86 -7.18
N ALA A 124 0.74 17.91 -6.61
CA ALA A 124 1.16 17.04 -5.53
C ALA A 124 2.33 16.15 -5.95
N LEU A 125 2.25 15.49 -7.10
CA LEU A 125 3.30 14.61 -7.63
C LEU A 125 4.61 15.32 -7.96
N HIS A 126 4.57 16.60 -8.27
CA HIS A 126 5.77 17.42 -8.52
C HIS A 126 6.21 18.25 -7.31
N HIS A 127 5.53 18.10 -6.17
CA HIS A 127 5.82 18.93 -5.01
C HIS A 127 7.15 18.53 -4.33
N PRO A 128 8.08 19.47 -4.03
CA PRO A 128 9.40 19.13 -3.51
C PRO A 128 9.38 18.49 -2.11
N LYS A 129 8.27 18.64 -1.36
CA LYS A 129 8.09 18.07 -0.02
C LYS A 129 7.17 16.85 0.02
N ARG A 130 6.90 16.20 -1.12
CA ARG A 130 6.00 15.04 -1.16
C ARG A 130 6.49 13.85 -0.32
N HIS A 131 7.82 13.78 -0.07
CA HIS A 131 8.46 12.73 0.73
C HIS A 131 8.36 12.93 2.25
N TYR A 132 7.80 14.05 2.72
CA TYR A 132 7.60 14.24 4.15
C TYR A 132 6.34 13.55 4.64
N LEU A 133 6.46 12.76 5.72
CA LEU A 133 5.36 12.08 6.36
C LEU A 133 5.07 12.64 7.74
N ASN A 134 3.78 12.72 8.07
CA ASN A 134 3.29 13.13 9.39
C ASN A 134 3.01 11.93 10.30
N ASN A 135 2.98 10.71 9.74
CA ASN A 135 2.55 9.51 10.43
C ASN A 135 3.23 8.27 9.86
N MET A 136 3.83 7.45 10.72
CA MET A 136 4.43 6.16 10.36
C MET A 136 4.61 5.29 11.60
N LEU A 137 4.76 3.98 11.43
CA LEU A 137 5.17 3.08 12.50
C LEU A 137 6.63 3.38 12.87
N GLY A 138 6.96 3.24 14.16
CA GLY A 138 8.24 3.68 14.72
C GLY A 138 8.15 5.06 15.39
N ASP A 139 7.00 5.74 15.29
CA ASP A 139 6.67 6.94 16.05
C ASP A 139 5.78 6.57 17.25
N PRO A 140 6.10 7.01 18.48
CA PRO A 140 5.22 6.81 19.63
C PRO A 140 3.83 7.45 19.50
N ALA A 141 3.72 8.50 18.68
CA ALA A 141 2.49 9.25 18.45
C ALA A 141 1.75 8.79 17.17
N PHE A 142 2.15 7.68 16.55
CA PHE A 142 1.49 7.19 15.35
C PHE A 142 -0.01 6.95 15.57
N TRP A 143 -0.79 7.08 14.51
CA TRP A 143 -2.21 6.73 14.50
C TRP A 143 -2.55 5.83 13.32
N LEU A 144 -3.65 5.11 13.45
CA LEU A 144 -4.21 4.28 12.37
C LEU A 144 -5.44 4.94 11.79
N GLU A 145 -5.42 5.15 10.50
CA GLU A 145 -6.63 5.44 9.76
C GLU A 145 -7.26 4.13 9.27
N LYS A 146 -8.60 4.03 9.41
CA LYS A 146 -9.36 2.82 9.12
C LYS A 146 -10.34 3.09 8.01
N HIS A 147 -10.47 2.12 7.12
CA HIS A 147 -11.40 2.17 6.00
C HIS A 147 -12.12 0.85 5.86
N GLU A 148 -13.36 0.93 5.42
CA GLU A 148 -14.18 -0.22 5.10
C GLU A 148 -14.69 -0.11 3.66
N ALA A 149 -14.75 -1.23 2.98
CA ALA A 149 -15.31 -1.32 1.64
C ALA A 149 -16.03 -2.65 1.46
N LYS A 150 -16.83 -2.74 0.39
CA LYS A 150 -17.46 -3.97 -0.05
C LYS A 150 -17.09 -4.23 -1.50
N LEU A 151 -16.41 -5.34 -1.73
CA LEU A 151 -16.07 -5.80 -3.07
C LEU A 151 -17.27 -6.52 -3.69
N ALA A 152 -17.49 -6.27 -4.94
CA ALA A 152 -18.25 -7.12 -5.85
C ALA A 152 -17.27 -8.00 -6.65
N ALA A 153 -17.81 -9.03 -7.30
CA ALA A 153 -17.01 -9.84 -8.21
C ALA A 153 -16.28 -8.96 -9.25
N ARG A 154 -15.00 -9.25 -9.49
CA ARG A 154 -14.09 -8.53 -10.38
C ARG A 154 -13.70 -7.11 -9.92
N ASP A 155 -14.03 -6.70 -8.71
CA ASP A 155 -13.40 -5.52 -8.13
C ASP A 155 -11.94 -5.81 -7.80
N THR A 156 -11.07 -4.83 -8.06
CA THR A 156 -9.63 -4.94 -7.82
C THR A 156 -9.24 -4.07 -6.63
N VAL A 157 -8.48 -4.65 -5.71
CA VAL A 157 -7.79 -3.94 -4.63
C VAL A 157 -6.33 -3.80 -5.04
N LEU A 158 -5.80 -2.60 -4.97
CA LEU A 158 -4.38 -2.30 -5.11
C LEU A 158 -3.90 -1.72 -3.79
N ILE A 159 -2.79 -2.25 -3.28
CA ILE A 159 -2.02 -1.66 -2.19
C ILE A 159 -0.60 -1.45 -2.70
N ALA A 160 -0.04 -0.25 -2.54
CA ALA A 160 1.29 0.06 -3.06
C ALA A 160 2.05 1.06 -2.18
N SER A 161 3.39 0.98 -2.22
CA SER A 161 4.29 2.02 -1.73
C SER A 161 4.27 3.27 -2.62
N ASP A 162 4.89 4.34 -2.19
CA ASP A 162 5.05 5.58 -2.95
C ASP A 162 5.82 5.39 -4.26
N GLY A 163 6.67 4.35 -4.37
CA GLY A 163 7.29 3.96 -5.63
C GLY A 163 6.30 3.74 -6.79
N LEU A 164 5.03 3.38 -6.52
CA LEU A 164 3.99 3.37 -7.53
C LEU A 164 3.28 4.73 -7.63
N TRP A 165 2.81 5.24 -6.50
CA TRP A 165 1.96 6.44 -6.43
C TRP A 165 2.68 7.71 -6.89
N ASP A 166 4.01 7.80 -6.71
CA ASP A 166 4.83 8.93 -7.13
C ASP A 166 5.26 8.88 -8.61
N ASN A 167 4.93 7.81 -9.33
CA ASN A 167 5.34 7.59 -10.72
C ASN A 167 4.20 7.46 -11.73
N LEU A 168 2.96 7.22 -11.27
CA LEU A 168 1.80 7.14 -12.14
C LEU A 168 0.65 8.00 -11.60
N TYR A 169 -0.11 8.62 -12.51
CA TYR A 169 -1.38 9.22 -12.15
C TYR A 169 -2.40 8.14 -11.77
N VAL A 170 -3.27 8.43 -10.83
CA VAL A 170 -4.34 7.50 -10.42
C VAL A 170 -5.22 7.08 -11.59
N SER A 171 -5.45 7.97 -12.57
CA SER A 171 -6.20 7.65 -13.79
C SER A 171 -5.51 6.58 -14.64
N GLU A 172 -4.18 6.60 -14.76
CA GLU A 172 -3.39 5.58 -15.47
C GLU A 172 -3.47 4.23 -14.75
N ILE A 173 -3.32 4.25 -13.42
CA ILE A 173 -3.44 3.06 -12.59
C ILE A 173 -4.83 2.41 -12.77
N ILE A 174 -5.90 3.21 -12.69
CA ILE A 174 -7.27 2.73 -12.88
C ILE A 174 -7.45 2.11 -14.26
N GLU A 175 -6.94 2.74 -15.32
CA GLU A 175 -7.04 2.23 -16.68
C GLU A 175 -6.40 0.84 -16.82
N ILE A 176 -5.26 0.63 -16.16
CA ILE A 176 -4.53 -0.65 -16.18
C ILE A 176 -5.29 -1.74 -15.40
N ILE A 177 -5.77 -1.43 -14.17
CA ILE A 177 -6.27 -2.47 -13.26
C ILE A 177 -7.79 -2.72 -13.33
N GLN A 178 -8.56 -1.91 -14.05
CA GLN A 178 -10.02 -2.03 -14.10
C GLN A 178 -10.53 -3.28 -14.82
N SER A 179 -9.70 -3.91 -15.67
CA SER A 179 -10.11 -5.05 -16.52
C SER A 179 -8.89 -5.88 -16.93
N GLY A 180 -9.12 -7.00 -17.61
CA GLY A 180 -8.05 -7.91 -18.06
C GLY A 180 -7.63 -8.89 -16.97
N GLU A 181 -6.56 -9.63 -17.25
CA GLU A 181 -5.97 -10.57 -16.30
C GLU A 181 -5.11 -9.81 -15.26
N LEU A 182 -5.16 -10.27 -14.03
CA LEU A 182 -4.50 -9.57 -12.91
C LEU A 182 -2.98 -9.56 -13.04
N GLU A 183 -2.41 -10.68 -13.51
CA GLU A 183 -0.97 -10.81 -13.74
C GLU A 183 -0.47 -9.86 -14.84
N GLU A 184 -1.21 -9.75 -15.94
CA GLU A 184 -0.91 -8.78 -17.01
C GLU A 184 -0.97 -7.34 -16.49
N SER A 185 -1.99 -7.03 -15.70
CA SER A 185 -2.12 -5.70 -15.07
C SER A 185 -0.94 -5.39 -14.15
N ALA A 186 -0.49 -6.37 -13.36
CA ALA A 186 0.67 -6.21 -12.48
C ALA A 186 1.95 -5.96 -13.28
N GLN A 187 2.16 -6.71 -14.36
CA GLN A 187 3.30 -6.52 -15.23
C GLN A 187 3.30 -5.12 -15.86
N VAL A 188 2.17 -4.67 -16.41
CA VAL A 188 2.05 -3.34 -17.03
C VAL A 188 2.29 -2.22 -16.02
N LEU A 189 1.74 -2.34 -14.80
CA LEU A 189 2.01 -1.37 -13.73
C LEU A 189 3.50 -1.28 -13.42
N ALA A 190 4.16 -2.43 -13.23
CA ALA A 190 5.59 -2.49 -12.90
C ALA A 190 6.44 -1.88 -14.01
N GLU A 191 6.24 -2.30 -15.26
CA GLU A 191 6.98 -1.81 -16.42
C GLU A 191 6.80 -0.30 -16.60
N THR A 192 5.57 0.21 -16.42
CA THR A 192 5.27 1.64 -16.55
C THR A 192 5.95 2.43 -15.44
N ALA A 193 5.86 2.00 -14.18
CA ALA A 193 6.51 2.68 -13.06
C ALA A 193 8.04 2.70 -13.23
N ILE A 194 8.65 1.56 -13.54
CA ILE A 194 10.10 1.46 -13.77
C ILE A 194 10.54 2.35 -14.95
N SER A 195 9.77 2.35 -16.03
CA SER A 195 10.05 3.23 -17.18
C SER A 195 10.03 4.71 -16.78
N ARG A 196 9.06 5.13 -15.94
CA ARG A 196 8.98 6.50 -15.41
C ARG A 196 10.17 6.84 -14.52
N MET A 197 10.58 5.92 -13.63
CA MET A 197 11.72 6.08 -12.74
C MET A 197 13.05 6.23 -13.49
N THR A 198 13.21 5.50 -14.59
CA THR A 198 14.49 5.42 -15.35
C THR A 198 14.56 6.40 -16.51
N ASN A 199 13.43 6.80 -17.09
CA ASN A 199 13.36 7.65 -18.27
C ASN A 199 12.39 8.82 -18.00
N ALA A 200 12.82 9.79 -17.20
CA ALA A 200 12.03 10.96 -16.89
C ALA A 200 11.59 11.70 -18.16
N GLN A 201 10.28 11.97 -18.28
CA GLN A 201 9.69 12.71 -19.39
C GLN A 201 9.05 13.99 -18.88
N GLU A 202 9.16 15.07 -19.63
CA GLU A 202 8.55 16.36 -19.25
C GLU A 202 7.04 16.22 -19.07
N GLY A 203 6.55 16.70 -17.94
CA GLY A 203 5.13 16.71 -17.60
C GLY A 203 4.57 15.38 -17.06
N LEU A 204 5.38 14.34 -16.96
CA LEU A 204 5.01 13.08 -16.32
C LEU A 204 5.70 12.93 -14.98
N PRO A 205 5.04 12.29 -13.98
CA PRO A 205 5.65 12.04 -12.68
C PRO A 205 6.82 11.08 -12.83
N SER A 206 7.91 11.36 -12.11
CA SER A 206 9.12 10.53 -12.10
C SER A 206 9.85 10.73 -10.78
N LYS A 207 9.97 9.66 -10.01
CA LYS A 207 10.75 9.59 -8.77
C LYS A 207 11.37 8.20 -8.65
N PRO A 208 12.69 8.04 -8.82
CA PRO A 208 13.34 6.76 -8.53
C PRO A 208 13.13 6.35 -7.08
N ASP A 209 12.57 5.17 -6.87
CA ASP A 209 12.29 4.60 -5.55
C ASP A 209 12.14 3.07 -5.64
N ASP A 210 12.06 2.40 -4.47
CA ASP A 210 11.71 0.99 -4.41
C ASP A 210 10.23 0.80 -4.73
N LEU A 211 9.94 -0.14 -5.64
CA LEU A 211 8.58 -0.42 -6.10
C LEU A 211 8.03 -1.67 -5.41
N THR A 212 7.00 -1.48 -4.62
CA THR A 212 6.28 -2.58 -3.98
C THR A 212 4.77 -2.38 -4.11
N PHE A 213 4.07 -3.37 -4.66
CA PHE A 213 2.61 -3.37 -4.66
C PHE A 213 2.03 -4.78 -4.66
N VAL A 214 0.75 -4.86 -4.31
CA VAL A 214 -0.08 -6.08 -4.31
C VAL A 214 -1.38 -5.75 -5.03
N LEU A 215 -1.76 -6.57 -5.99
CA LEU A 215 -3.07 -6.60 -6.60
C LEU A 215 -3.86 -7.81 -6.09
N PHE A 216 -5.11 -7.59 -5.79
CA PHE A 216 -6.05 -8.63 -5.40
C PHE A 216 -7.38 -8.42 -6.13
N ARG A 217 -7.97 -9.50 -6.64
CA ARG A 217 -9.26 -9.45 -7.30
C ARG A 217 -10.20 -10.53 -6.78
N LEU A 218 -11.41 -10.13 -6.38
CA LEU A 218 -12.42 -11.09 -5.99
C LEU A 218 -13.04 -11.72 -7.24
N THR A 219 -12.90 -13.04 -7.39
CA THR A 219 -13.49 -13.78 -8.51
C THR A 219 -14.99 -14.02 -8.32
N ALA A 220 -15.70 -14.38 -9.37
CA ALA A 220 -17.14 -14.66 -9.31
C ALA A 220 -17.48 -15.90 -8.46
N THR A 221 -16.50 -16.78 -8.21
CA THR A 221 -16.63 -18.01 -7.44
C THR A 221 -16.20 -17.88 -5.99
N GLY A 222 -15.78 -16.68 -5.55
CA GLY A 222 -15.24 -16.45 -4.22
C GLY A 222 -13.80 -16.97 -4.01
N LEU A 223 -13.15 -17.48 -5.07
CA LEU A 223 -11.73 -17.81 -5.08
C LEU A 223 -10.91 -16.55 -5.41
N CYS A 224 -9.75 -16.43 -4.80
CA CYS A 224 -8.86 -15.29 -4.98
C CYS A 224 -7.92 -15.50 -6.17
N GLU A 225 -7.65 -14.44 -6.94
CA GLU A 225 -6.50 -14.33 -7.83
C GLU A 225 -5.59 -13.24 -7.27
N ASP A 226 -4.33 -13.58 -7.02
CA ASP A 226 -3.33 -12.67 -6.49
C ASP A 226 -2.18 -12.53 -7.49
N ALA A 227 -1.68 -11.30 -7.67
CA ALA A 227 -0.45 -11.05 -8.42
C ALA A 227 0.46 -10.11 -7.61
N GLU A 228 1.69 -10.57 -7.40
CA GLU A 228 2.71 -9.86 -6.65
C GLU A 228 3.81 -9.34 -7.57
N HIS A 229 4.29 -8.13 -7.28
CA HIS A 229 5.51 -7.64 -7.90
C HIS A 229 6.37 -6.90 -6.88
N HIS A 230 7.61 -7.33 -6.75
CA HIS A 230 8.64 -6.65 -5.96
C HIS A 230 9.89 -6.48 -6.83
N VAL A 231 10.31 -5.25 -6.99
CA VAL A 231 11.56 -4.92 -7.67
C VAL A 231 12.42 -4.15 -6.68
N ASP A 232 13.51 -4.78 -6.26
CA ASP A 232 14.55 -4.13 -5.47
C ASP A 232 15.44 -3.33 -6.45
N SER A 233 15.29 -2.03 -6.47
CA SER A 233 16.20 -1.15 -7.17
C SER A 233 17.50 -1.06 -6.36
N GLY A 234 18.28 -2.14 -6.41
CA GLY A 234 19.54 -2.30 -5.66
C GLY A 234 20.36 -1.02 -5.63
N GLY A 235 20.27 -0.30 -4.52
CA GLY A 235 21.00 0.93 -4.28
C GLY A 235 22.50 0.69 -4.32
N ARG A 236 23.18 1.49 -5.10
CA ARG A 236 24.60 1.76 -4.91
C ARG A 236 24.77 3.05 -4.15
#